data_755672b35e58d00162cb4d423ae8c754
#
_entry.id   755672b35e58d00162cb4d423ae8c754
#
_cell.length_a   1.000
_cell.length_b   1.000
_cell.length_c   1.000
_cell.angle_alpha   90.00
_cell.angle_beta   90.00
_cell.angle_gamma   90.00
#
_symmetry.space_group_name_H-M   'P 1'
#
loop_
_entity.id
_entity.type
_entity.pdbx_description
1 polymer ?
#
loop_
_entity_poly.entity_id
_entity_poly.type
_entity_poly.pdbx_seq_one_letter_code
_entity_poly.pdbx_strand_id
1 'polypeptide(L)'
;ADARKNYKKTMQRCDEWDYKVMKDAVEAGGQQYAELCATSYRQAISAHELVCGPAGELFFFSKENNSNGSIGTVDVTYPSCPIFIRYNTEIMKAMLDFIFDYSESGRWKKPFAAHDVGTYPLANGQTYQGDMPVEETGNMLIMTTAIAIADGNADLSLIHI
;
A
#
# COMPACT_ATOMS: atom_id res chain seq x y z
N ALA A 1 -4.23 1.45 -23.36
CA ALA A 1 -3.17 2.32 -23.91
C ALA A 1 -2.10 1.46 -24.57
N ASP A 2 -1.66 1.82 -25.77
CA ASP A 2 -0.66 1.06 -26.51
C ASP A 2 0.73 1.32 -25.92
N ALA A 3 1.20 0.44 -25.04
CA ALA A 3 2.50 0.54 -24.38
C ALA A 3 3.66 0.64 -25.40
N ARG A 4 3.51 0.04 -26.59
CA ARG A 4 4.53 0.13 -27.64
C ARG A 4 4.65 1.54 -28.21
N LYS A 5 3.54 2.24 -28.42
CA LYS A 5 3.55 3.64 -28.92
C LYS A 5 4.18 4.60 -27.92
N ASN A 6 4.01 4.34 -26.64
CA ASN A 6 4.45 5.21 -25.56
C ASN A 6 5.78 4.78 -24.91
N TYR A 7 6.41 3.71 -25.39
CA TYR A 7 7.57 3.11 -24.75
C TYR A 7 8.68 4.12 -24.39
N LYS A 8 9.14 4.90 -25.36
CA LYS A 8 10.21 5.90 -25.12
C LYS A 8 9.83 6.92 -24.05
N LYS A 9 8.59 7.45 -24.11
CA LYS A 9 8.08 8.42 -23.13
C LYS A 9 7.95 7.78 -21.74
N THR A 10 7.54 6.52 -21.69
CA THR A 10 7.42 5.79 -20.42
C THR A 10 8.80 5.55 -19.81
N MET A 11 9.78 5.11 -20.60
CA MET A 11 11.15 4.93 -20.13
C MET A 11 11.75 6.22 -19.59
N GLN A 12 11.62 7.32 -20.33
CA GLN A 12 12.08 8.62 -19.86
C GLN A 12 11.47 9.00 -18.51
N ARG A 13 10.17 8.79 -18.32
CA ARG A 13 9.52 9.05 -17.03
C ARG A 13 10.03 8.14 -15.91
N CYS A 14 10.35 6.89 -16.21
CA CYS A 14 10.98 6.00 -15.23
C CYS A 14 12.37 6.50 -14.84
N ASP A 15 13.19 6.89 -15.81
CA ASP A 15 14.53 7.42 -15.55
C ASP A 15 14.48 8.72 -14.71
N GLU A 16 13.56 9.62 -15.02
CA GLU A 16 13.33 10.86 -14.26
C GLU A 16 12.90 10.54 -12.81
N TRP A 17 12.06 9.54 -12.64
CA TRP A 17 11.59 9.09 -11.33
C TRP A 17 12.71 8.43 -10.52
N ASP A 18 13.46 7.53 -11.12
CA ASP A 18 14.60 6.86 -10.48
C ASP A 18 15.64 7.88 -10.03
N TYR A 19 15.94 8.86 -10.90
CA TYR A 19 16.85 9.96 -10.53
C TYR A 19 16.32 10.76 -9.33
N LYS A 20 15.03 11.08 -9.29
CA LYS A 20 14.42 11.82 -8.18
C LYS A 20 14.53 11.04 -6.87
N VAL A 21 14.15 9.77 -6.85
CA VAL A 21 14.19 8.92 -5.65
C VAL A 21 15.62 8.77 -5.14
N MET A 22 16.57 8.51 -6.04
CA MET A 22 17.99 8.40 -5.67
C MET A 22 18.54 9.71 -5.12
N LYS A 23 18.23 10.84 -5.75
CA LYS A 23 18.66 12.16 -5.27
C LYS A 23 18.14 12.45 -3.88
N ASP A 24 16.84 12.28 -3.64
CA ASP A 24 16.20 12.50 -2.34
C ASP A 24 16.90 11.63 -1.25
N ALA A 25 17.18 10.38 -1.57
CA ALA A 25 17.78 9.44 -0.64
C ALA A 25 19.28 9.76 -0.37
N VAL A 26 20.03 10.19 -1.38
CA VAL A 26 21.42 10.63 -1.20
C VAL A 26 21.49 11.88 -0.33
N GLU A 27 20.61 12.84 -0.55
CA GLU A 27 20.51 14.06 0.28
C GLU A 27 20.16 13.73 1.74
N ALA A 28 19.31 12.71 1.97
CA ALA A 28 18.92 12.30 3.31
C ALA A 28 19.96 11.51 4.08
N GLY A 29 20.73 10.63 3.43
CA GLY A 29 21.61 9.69 4.15
C GLY A 29 22.86 9.24 3.40
N GLY A 30 23.17 9.86 2.25
CA GLY A 30 24.34 9.52 1.45
C GLY A 30 24.15 8.29 0.55
N GLN A 31 25.20 7.91 -0.17
CA GLN A 31 25.13 6.92 -1.25
C GLN A 31 24.68 5.53 -0.78
N GLN A 32 25.23 5.04 0.32
CA GLN A 32 24.85 3.70 0.84
C GLN A 32 23.38 3.64 1.29
N TYR A 33 22.89 4.71 1.89
CA TYR A 33 21.49 4.83 2.25
C TYR A 33 20.58 4.83 1.01
N ALA A 34 20.99 5.55 -0.04
CA ALA A 34 20.23 5.59 -1.29
C ALA A 34 20.15 4.22 -1.98
N GLU A 35 21.22 3.44 -1.97
CA GLU A 35 21.24 2.07 -2.51
C GLU A 35 20.27 1.15 -1.72
N LEU A 36 20.25 1.28 -0.40
CA LEU A 36 19.28 0.57 0.45
C LEU A 36 17.85 0.99 0.15
N CYS A 37 17.59 2.30 0.04
CA CYS A 37 16.27 2.84 -0.30
C CYS A 37 15.80 2.36 -1.67
N ALA A 38 16.66 2.37 -2.70
CA ALA A 38 16.32 1.91 -4.04
C ALA A 38 15.95 0.41 -4.04
N THR A 39 16.70 -0.40 -3.30
CA THR A 39 16.42 -1.83 -3.15
C THR A 39 15.08 -2.06 -2.45
N SER A 40 14.85 -1.37 -1.33
CA SER A 40 13.60 -1.48 -0.56
C SER A 40 12.39 -0.99 -1.36
N TYR A 41 12.53 0.10 -2.10
CA TYR A 41 11.48 0.60 -3.00
C TYR A 41 11.09 -0.43 -4.05
N ARG A 42 12.07 -1.01 -4.72
CA ARG A 42 11.85 -2.04 -5.72
C ARG A 42 11.17 -3.27 -5.12
N GLN A 43 11.59 -3.71 -3.94
CA GLN A 43 10.99 -4.85 -3.24
C GLN A 43 9.54 -4.54 -2.83
N ALA A 44 9.27 -3.36 -2.29
CA ALA A 44 7.93 -2.96 -1.91
C ALA A 44 6.98 -2.97 -3.12
N ILE A 45 7.36 -2.36 -4.25
CA ILE A 45 6.55 -2.39 -5.47
C ILE A 45 6.32 -3.83 -5.97
N SER A 46 7.35 -4.66 -5.98
CA SER A 46 7.26 -6.05 -6.45
C SER A 46 6.38 -6.93 -5.56
N ALA A 47 6.30 -6.60 -4.27
CA ALA A 47 5.48 -7.30 -3.29
C ALA A 47 4.02 -6.84 -3.27
N HIS A 48 3.64 -5.92 -4.14
CA HIS A 48 2.27 -5.44 -4.26
C HIS A 48 1.68 -5.70 -5.65
N GLU A 49 0.37 -5.68 -5.72
CA GLU A 49 -0.37 -5.78 -6.98
C GLU A 49 -1.43 -4.69 -7.05
N LEU A 50 -1.36 -3.88 -8.13
CA LEU A 50 -2.33 -2.83 -8.40
C LEU A 50 -3.46 -3.40 -9.23
N VAL A 51 -4.68 -3.32 -8.72
CA VAL A 51 -5.90 -3.73 -9.41
C VAL A 51 -6.94 -2.62 -9.42
N CYS A 52 -7.84 -2.69 -10.38
CA CYS A 52 -8.98 -1.79 -10.47
C CYS A 52 -10.23 -2.57 -10.07
N GLY A 53 -10.95 -2.06 -9.11
CA GLY A 53 -12.22 -2.61 -8.68
C GLY A 53 -13.36 -2.37 -9.66
N PRO A 54 -14.53 -2.96 -9.43
CA PRO A 54 -15.68 -2.91 -10.35
C PRO A 54 -16.22 -1.50 -10.58
N ALA A 55 -16.12 -0.60 -9.61
CA ALA A 55 -16.55 0.79 -9.70
C ALA A 55 -15.45 1.74 -10.18
N GLY A 56 -14.24 1.23 -10.46
CA GLY A 56 -13.10 2.02 -10.91
C GLY A 56 -12.17 2.45 -9.79
N GLU A 57 -12.43 2.03 -8.57
CA GLU A 57 -11.55 2.23 -7.41
C GLU A 57 -10.22 1.51 -7.60
N LEU A 58 -9.18 2.03 -6.99
CA LEU A 58 -7.85 1.41 -7.03
C LEU A 58 -7.60 0.64 -5.73
N PHE A 59 -7.12 -0.59 -5.86
CA PHE A 59 -6.62 -1.39 -4.76
C PHE A 59 -5.16 -1.76 -5.01
N PHE A 60 -4.32 -1.56 -4.00
CA PHE A 60 -2.90 -1.90 -4.09
C PHE A 60 -2.57 -2.91 -2.99
N PHE A 61 -2.77 -4.18 -3.32
CA PHE A 61 -2.65 -5.28 -2.38
C PHE A 61 -1.20 -5.62 -2.09
N SER A 62 -0.82 -5.63 -0.81
CA SER A 62 0.38 -6.32 -0.37
C SER A 62 0.23 -7.83 -0.55
N LYS A 63 1.32 -8.50 -0.93
CA LYS A 63 1.39 -9.96 -1.05
C LYS A 63 2.39 -10.52 -0.04
N GLU A 64 1.92 -11.36 0.82
CA GLU A 64 2.76 -12.05 1.77
C GLU A 64 3.43 -13.25 1.10
N ASN A 65 4.72 -13.09 0.74
CA ASN A 65 5.36 -14.00 -0.19
C ASN A 65 5.94 -15.27 0.46
N ASN A 66 6.10 -15.30 1.78
CA ASN A 66 6.84 -16.38 2.43
C ASN A 66 6.12 -17.03 3.63
N SER A 67 5.33 -16.32 4.40
CA SER A 67 4.73 -16.86 5.63
C SER A 67 3.47 -17.69 5.36
N ASN A 68 2.41 -17.09 4.84
CA ASN A 68 1.12 -17.75 4.67
C ASN A 68 0.40 -17.49 3.33
N GLY A 69 0.96 -16.64 2.48
CA GLY A 69 0.39 -16.28 1.18
C GLY A 69 -0.83 -15.35 1.25
N SER A 70 -1.06 -14.68 2.36
CA SER A 70 -2.15 -13.70 2.49
C SER A 70 -1.94 -12.48 1.57
N ILE A 71 -3.03 -11.84 1.20
CA ILE A 71 -3.03 -10.56 0.49
C ILE A 71 -3.70 -9.48 1.31
N GLY A 72 -3.24 -8.25 1.12
CA GLY A 72 -3.76 -7.12 1.85
C GLY A 72 -3.53 -7.21 3.36
N THR A 73 -2.43 -7.83 3.76
CA THR A 73 -2.04 -7.98 5.16
C THR A 73 -1.67 -6.64 5.75
N VAL A 74 -2.35 -6.22 6.81
CA VAL A 74 -2.21 -4.87 7.37
C VAL A 74 -0.85 -4.64 8.01
N ASP A 75 -0.32 -5.61 8.75
CA ASP A 75 1.01 -5.54 9.37
C ASP A 75 2.17 -5.57 8.36
N VAL A 76 1.94 -6.08 7.14
CA VAL A 76 2.88 -5.96 6.00
C VAL A 76 2.74 -4.61 5.30
N THR A 77 1.52 -4.09 5.20
CA THR A 77 1.23 -2.78 4.61
C THR A 77 1.87 -1.65 5.43
N TYR A 78 1.75 -1.70 6.74
CA TYR A 78 2.25 -0.68 7.64
C TYR A 78 3.75 -0.35 7.47
N PRO A 79 4.70 -1.31 7.48
CA PRO A 79 6.12 -0.99 7.30
C PRO A 79 6.49 -0.55 5.88
N SER A 80 5.65 -0.83 4.89
CA SER A 80 5.88 -0.37 3.51
C SER A 80 5.31 1.03 3.23
N CYS A 81 4.42 1.54 4.09
CA CYS A 81 3.70 2.78 3.85
C CYS A 81 4.56 4.06 3.74
N PRO A 82 5.71 4.24 4.44
CA PRO A 82 6.45 5.49 4.42
C PRO A 82 6.86 5.96 3.02
N ILE A 83 7.19 5.03 2.13
CA ILE A 83 7.58 5.35 0.76
C ILE A 83 6.40 5.89 -0.05
N PHE A 84 5.21 5.32 0.15
CA PHE A 84 4.00 5.74 -0.54
C PHE A 84 3.47 7.07 0.01
N ILE A 85 3.51 7.27 1.32
CA ILE A 85 3.22 8.58 1.94
C ILE A 85 4.12 9.67 1.38
N ARG A 86 5.41 9.37 1.19
CA ARG A 86 6.39 10.34 0.68
C ARG A 86 6.12 10.75 -0.77
N TYR A 87 5.68 9.82 -1.60
CA TYR A 87 5.67 10.02 -3.05
C TYR A 87 4.30 9.99 -3.71
N ASN A 88 3.33 9.28 -3.13
CA ASN A 88 2.00 9.14 -3.74
C ASN A 88 0.96 8.66 -2.72
N THR A 89 0.27 9.60 -2.09
CA THR A 89 -0.78 9.30 -1.09
C THR A 89 -1.98 8.56 -1.69
N GLU A 90 -2.26 8.70 -3.00
CA GLU A 90 -3.33 7.94 -3.66
C GLU A 90 -3.04 6.43 -3.69
N ILE A 91 -1.78 6.06 -3.90
CA ILE A 91 -1.36 4.65 -3.77
C ILE A 91 -1.48 4.19 -2.32
N MET A 92 -1.16 5.06 -1.37
CA MET A 92 -1.30 4.74 0.05
C MET A 92 -2.78 4.53 0.44
N LYS A 93 -3.70 5.34 -0.08
CA LYS A 93 -5.15 5.12 0.10
C LYS A 93 -5.57 3.76 -0.46
N ALA A 94 -5.14 3.46 -1.68
CA ALA A 94 -5.40 2.18 -2.33
C ALA A 94 -4.87 0.96 -1.56
N MET A 95 -3.89 1.15 -0.65
CA MET A 95 -3.42 0.11 0.27
C MET A 95 -4.33 -0.09 1.48
N LEU A 96 -5.26 0.81 1.75
CA LEU A 96 -6.19 0.75 2.87
C LEU A 96 -7.63 0.49 2.43
N ASP A 97 -8.03 0.98 1.25
CA ASP A 97 -9.40 0.97 0.78
C ASP A 97 -10.03 -0.43 0.77
N PHE A 98 -9.27 -1.47 0.42
CA PHE A 98 -9.79 -2.83 0.43
C PHE A 98 -10.06 -3.36 1.85
N ILE A 99 -9.35 -2.91 2.89
CA ILE A 99 -9.62 -3.26 4.29
C ILE A 99 -10.90 -2.56 4.76
N PHE A 100 -11.07 -1.29 4.41
CA PHE A 100 -12.30 -0.55 4.70
C PHE A 100 -13.49 -1.20 3.99
N ASP A 101 -13.37 -1.45 2.66
CA ASP A 101 -14.41 -2.12 1.88
C ASP A 101 -14.80 -3.48 2.49
N TYR A 102 -13.81 -4.29 2.86
CA TYR A 102 -14.06 -5.57 3.52
C TYR A 102 -14.81 -5.41 4.84
N SER A 103 -14.42 -4.43 5.64
CA SER A 103 -15.06 -4.14 6.94
C SER A 103 -16.49 -3.64 6.77
N GLU A 104 -16.73 -2.73 5.82
CA GLU A 104 -18.02 -2.09 5.58
C GLU A 104 -19.00 -2.98 4.80
N SER A 105 -18.51 -3.89 3.98
CA SER A 105 -19.33 -4.86 3.22
C SER A 105 -20.19 -5.76 4.10
N GLY A 106 -19.95 -5.78 5.41
CA GLY A 106 -20.61 -6.65 6.36
C GLY A 106 -20.15 -8.12 6.28
N ARG A 107 -19.14 -8.44 5.49
CA ARG A 107 -18.50 -9.76 5.50
C ARG A 107 -17.63 -9.93 6.74
N TRP A 108 -16.90 -8.89 7.13
CA TRP A 108 -16.19 -8.83 8.41
C TRP A 108 -17.18 -8.48 9.54
N LYS A 109 -17.18 -9.27 10.61
CA LYS A 109 -18.18 -9.15 11.71
C LYS A 109 -17.56 -8.72 13.04
N LYS A 110 -16.25 -8.55 13.09
CA LYS A 110 -15.56 -8.20 14.33
C LYS A 110 -15.38 -6.68 14.44
N PRO A 111 -15.31 -6.11 15.65
CA PRO A 111 -15.22 -4.65 15.87
C PRO A 111 -13.79 -4.11 15.79
N PHE A 112 -12.95 -4.68 14.93
CA PHE A 112 -11.55 -4.29 14.73
C PHE A 112 -11.12 -4.64 13.31
N ALA A 113 -10.00 -4.08 12.85
CA ALA A 113 -9.49 -4.31 11.50
C ALA A 113 -9.12 -5.79 11.28
N ALA A 114 -9.44 -6.31 10.10
CA ALA A 114 -9.02 -7.64 9.70
C ALA A 114 -7.49 -7.68 9.50
N HIS A 115 -6.86 -8.82 9.76
CA HIS A 115 -5.44 -9.02 9.49
C HIS A 115 -5.13 -8.99 7.99
N ASP A 116 -5.95 -9.63 7.18
CA ASP A 116 -5.81 -9.73 5.73
C ASP A 116 -7.17 -9.84 5.04
N VAL A 117 -7.19 -9.84 3.73
CA VAL A 117 -8.44 -9.97 2.95
C VAL A 117 -8.52 -11.25 2.12
N GLY A 118 -7.57 -12.15 2.26
CA GLY A 118 -7.62 -13.44 1.59
C GLY A 118 -6.25 -14.07 1.31
N THR A 119 -6.27 -15.16 0.56
CA THR A 119 -5.06 -15.84 0.06
C THR A 119 -4.85 -15.50 -1.41
N TYR A 120 -3.66 -15.02 -1.75
CA TYR A 120 -3.29 -14.69 -3.13
C TYR A 120 -3.65 -15.83 -4.11
N PRO A 121 -4.30 -15.55 -5.25
CA PRO A 121 -4.66 -14.22 -5.77
C PRO A 121 -6.09 -13.77 -5.43
N LEU A 122 -6.76 -14.35 -4.45
CA LEU A 122 -8.17 -14.13 -4.16
C LEU A 122 -8.38 -13.29 -2.89
N ALA A 123 -9.11 -12.18 -3.03
CA ALA A 123 -9.60 -11.38 -1.89
C ALA A 123 -10.93 -11.98 -1.35
N ASN A 124 -10.87 -13.19 -0.81
CA ASN A 124 -12.02 -13.98 -0.42
C ASN A 124 -12.34 -13.97 1.09
N GLY A 125 -11.70 -13.10 1.84
CA GLY A 125 -11.86 -12.92 3.29
C GLY A 125 -10.64 -13.39 4.06
N GLN A 126 -10.49 -12.90 5.30
CA GLN A 126 -9.33 -13.18 6.14
C GLN A 126 -9.03 -14.67 6.20
N THR A 127 -7.79 -15.02 5.97
CA THR A 127 -7.28 -16.40 6.02
C THR A 127 -6.40 -16.67 7.24
N TYR A 128 -5.81 -15.64 7.83
CA TYR A 128 -5.07 -15.77 9.07
C TYR A 128 -6.01 -16.18 10.22
N GLN A 129 -5.66 -17.25 10.94
CA GLN A 129 -6.55 -17.82 11.97
C GLN A 129 -6.49 -17.09 13.31
N GLY A 130 -5.43 -16.30 13.53
CA GLY A 130 -5.27 -15.45 14.70
C GLY A 130 -5.77 -14.04 14.41
N ASP A 131 -6.52 -13.45 15.35
CA ASP A 131 -6.83 -12.04 15.27
C ASP A 131 -5.73 -11.21 15.96
N MET A 132 -5.40 -10.07 15.38
CA MET A 132 -4.44 -9.12 15.92
C MET A 132 -5.11 -7.75 16.13
N PRO A 133 -6.15 -7.65 17.00
CA PRO A 133 -7.05 -6.52 17.05
C PRO A 133 -6.37 -5.19 17.41
N VAL A 134 -5.38 -5.22 18.28
CA VAL A 134 -4.66 -4.01 18.72
C VAL A 134 -3.67 -3.57 17.66
N GLU A 135 -2.90 -4.50 17.10
CA GLU A 135 -1.89 -4.21 16.10
C GLU A 135 -2.52 -3.70 14.81
N GLU A 136 -3.48 -4.44 14.24
CA GLU A 136 -4.05 -4.08 12.94
C GLU A 136 -4.89 -2.80 13.01
N THR A 137 -5.68 -2.63 14.06
CA THR A 137 -6.43 -1.38 14.26
C THR A 137 -5.48 -0.21 14.51
N GLY A 138 -4.42 -0.40 15.27
CA GLY A 138 -3.38 0.59 15.51
C GLY A 138 -2.67 0.99 14.23
N ASN A 139 -2.29 0.01 13.41
CA ASN A 139 -1.67 0.23 12.09
C ASN A 139 -2.59 1.03 11.17
N MET A 140 -3.87 0.68 11.08
CA MET A 140 -4.85 1.40 10.26
C MET A 140 -5.01 2.85 10.72
N LEU A 141 -5.10 3.11 12.04
CA LEU A 141 -5.21 4.46 12.59
C LEU A 141 -3.97 5.31 12.28
N ILE A 142 -2.76 4.74 12.44
CA ILE A 142 -1.51 5.45 12.16
C ILE A 142 -1.42 5.80 10.67
N MET A 143 -1.70 4.83 9.79
CA MET A 143 -1.63 5.03 8.35
C MET A 143 -2.66 6.06 7.86
N THR A 144 -3.91 5.97 8.33
CA THR A 144 -4.97 6.94 7.99
C THR A 144 -4.61 8.35 8.46
N THR A 145 -4.05 8.46 9.68
CA THR A 145 -3.59 9.75 10.22
C THR A 145 -2.43 10.32 9.38
N ALA A 146 -1.48 9.47 8.97
CA ALA A 146 -0.37 9.90 8.13
C ALA A 146 -0.84 10.41 6.76
N ILE A 147 -1.83 9.77 6.15
CA ILE A 147 -2.47 10.25 4.91
C ILE A 147 -3.13 11.61 5.15
N ALA A 148 -3.91 11.76 6.22
CA ALA A 148 -4.57 13.03 6.54
C ALA A 148 -3.58 14.18 6.71
N ILE A 149 -2.44 13.93 7.35
CA ILE A 149 -1.36 14.92 7.51
C ILE A 149 -0.73 15.25 6.14
N ALA A 150 -0.44 14.25 5.33
CA ALA A 150 0.20 14.43 4.03
C ALA A 150 -0.68 15.18 3.02
N ASP A 151 -1.98 14.88 3.00
CA ASP A 151 -2.96 15.52 2.12
C ASP A 151 -3.48 16.86 2.64
N GLY A 152 -3.27 17.16 3.93
CA GLY A 152 -3.80 18.35 4.59
C GLY A 152 -5.32 18.32 4.79
N ASN A 153 -5.95 17.16 4.75
CA ASN A 153 -7.38 16.95 5.00
C ASN A 153 -7.64 15.59 5.67
N ALA A 154 -8.83 15.40 6.18
CA ALA A 154 -9.24 14.19 6.89
C ALA A 154 -10.31 13.38 6.12
N ASP A 155 -10.44 13.57 4.82
CA ASP A 155 -11.53 13.02 4.03
C ASP A 155 -11.61 11.49 4.15
N LEU A 156 -10.46 10.79 4.04
CA LEU A 156 -10.42 9.34 4.18
C LEU A 156 -10.94 8.88 5.55
N SER A 157 -10.52 9.54 6.63
CA SER A 157 -10.95 9.16 7.98
C SER A 157 -12.42 9.49 8.25
N LEU A 158 -12.95 10.55 7.66
CA LEU A 158 -14.37 10.93 7.79
C LEU A 158 -15.32 9.98 7.05
N ILE A 159 -14.86 9.40 5.95
CA ILE A 159 -15.66 8.44 5.16
C ILE A 159 -15.75 7.09 5.89
N HIS A 160 -14.67 6.66 6.57
CA HIS A 160 -14.54 5.30 7.13
C HIS A 160 -14.58 5.22 8.67
N ILE A 161 -14.80 6.31 9.37
CA ILE A 161 -14.96 6.38 10.82
C ILE A 161 -16.33 6.91 11.18
#